data_d27b2e642a5582076339b6fa2afecb01
#
_entry.id   d27b2e642a5582076339b6fa2afecb01
#
_cell.length_a   1.000
_cell.length_b   1.000
_cell.length_c   1.000
_cell.angle_alpha   90.00
_cell.angle_beta   90.00
_cell.angle_gamma   90.00
#
_symmetry.space_group_name_H-M   'P 1'
#
loop_
_entity.id
_entity.type
_entity.pdbx_description
1 polymer ?
#
loop_
_entity_poly.entity_id
_entity_poly.type
_entity_poly.pdbx_seq_one_letter_code
_entity_poly.pdbx_strand_id
1 'polypeptide(L)'
;TWLYNFADSNPAAFINDNQVIGMFKDKTIPLKNLHRTMPDPFGQVERVLNLSRFIAQKSILDYYEEYSYPENTELVKWIPGDSMSIHSDNSWTEGNGLETQKGVDHPTKYRTYSAIFYINDDYEGGEIYFPNWDIEIKPKTGSLVIFPSNEEYIHGVKEVKNLNRYSIAVWYAGHEYYAE
;
A
#
# COMPACT_ATOMS: atom_id res chain seq x y z
N THR A 1 7.29 -11.40 13.32
CA THR A 1 5.96 -11.05 13.91
C THR A 1 4.93 -12.10 13.54
N TRP A 2 3.80 -12.20 14.29
CA TRP A 2 2.72 -13.13 13.98
C TRP A 2 2.17 -12.92 12.55
N LEU A 3 1.94 -11.69 12.13
CA LEU A 3 1.42 -11.37 10.81
C LEU A 3 2.37 -11.80 9.68
N TYR A 4 3.68 -11.66 9.89
CA TYR A 4 4.69 -12.18 8.97
C TYR A 4 4.57 -13.70 8.83
N ASN A 5 4.60 -14.43 9.94
CA ASN A 5 4.49 -15.89 9.94
C ASN A 5 3.18 -16.36 9.30
N PHE A 6 2.08 -15.64 9.58
CA PHE A 6 0.79 -15.88 8.97
C PHE A 6 0.85 -15.71 7.44
N ALA A 7 1.33 -14.57 6.96
CA ALA A 7 1.42 -14.26 5.54
C ALA A 7 2.31 -15.24 4.79
N ASP A 8 3.45 -15.61 5.36
CA ASP A 8 4.40 -16.55 4.76
C ASP A 8 3.87 -18.00 4.72
N SER A 9 3.10 -18.39 5.73
CA SER A 9 2.51 -19.75 5.84
C SER A 9 1.21 -19.91 5.04
N ASN A 10 0.62 -18.84 4.52
CA ASN A 10 -0.66 -18.89 3.80
C ASN A 10 -0.56 -18.24 2.40
N PRO A 11 0.30 -18.76 1.50
CA PRO A 11 0.48 -18.17 0.17
C PRO A 11 -0.80 -18.17 -0.67
N ALA A 12 -1.71 -19.12 -0.44
CA ALA A 12 -3.00 -19.22 -1.12
C ALA A 12 -4.00 -18.13 -0.70
N ALA A 13 -3.74 -17.41 0.40
CA ALA A 13 -4.58 -16.28 0.83
C ALA A 13 -4.37 -15.03 -0.04
N PHE A 14 -3.22 -14.91 -0.70
CA PHE A 14 -2.94 -13.86 -1.68
C PHE A 14 -3.58 -14.21 -3.01
N ILE A 15 -4.82 -13.79 -3.18
CA ILE A 15 -5.67 -14.23 -4.28
C ILE A 15 -5.50 -13.34 -5.51
N ASN A 16 -5.63 -14.01 -6.65
CA ASN A 16 -5.94 -13.42 -7.92
C ASN A 16 -7.37 -12.84 -7.90
N ASP A 17 -7.55 -11.64 -7.36
CA ASP A 17 -8.78 -10.90 -7.58
C ASP A 17 -8.69 -10.27 -8.98
N ASN A 18 -9.61 -10.64 -9.89
CA ASN A 18 -9.70 -10.06 -11.23
C ASN A 18 -9.95 -8.54 -11.22
N GLN A 19 -10.22 -7.96 -10.06
CA GLN A 19 -10.34 -6.51 -9.85
C GLN A 19 -9.00 -5.83 -9.54
N VAL A 20 -7.97 -6.59 -9.15
CA VAL A 20 -6.61 -6.06 -8.96
C VAL A 20 -5.87 -6.10 -10.29
N ILE A 21 -5.64 -4.92 -10.85
CA ILE A 21 -5.00 -4.77 -12.16
C ILE A 21 -3.50 -4.51 -11.95
N GLY A 22 -2.66 -5.18 -12.76
CA GLY A 22 -1.22 -4.91 -12.80
C GLY A 22 -0.39 -5.74 -11.83
N MET A 23 0.69 -5.14 -11.29
CA MET A 23 1.72 -5.85 -10.53
C MET A 23 1.27 -6.36 -9.15
N PHE A 24 0.13 -5.91 -8.64
CA PHE A 24 -0.43 -6.41 -7.38
C PHE A 24 -1.33 -7.63 -7.54
N LYS A 25 -1.55 -8.07 -8.78
CA LYS A 25 -2.27 -9.31 -9.04
C LYS A 25 -1.58 -10.48 -8.32
N ASP A 26 -2.36 -11.28 -7.60
CA ASP A 26 -1.88 -12.43 -6.80
C ASP A 26 -0.98 -12.07 -5.60
N LYS A 27 -0.88 -10.79 -5.23
CA LYS A 27 0.05 -10.32 -4.21
C LYS A 27 -0.60 -9.57 -3.05
N THR A 28 -1.93 -9.36 -3.09
CA THR A 28 -2.63 -8.60 -2.06
C THR A 28 -3.75 -9.37 -1.39
N ILE A 29 -4.03 -9.01 -0.16
CA ILE A 29 -5.24 -9.39 0.59
C ILE A 29 -5.96 -8.09 0.95
N PRO A 30 -6.96 -7.65 0.16
CA PRO A 30 -7.75 -6.46 0.48
C PRO A 30 -8.63 -6.72 1.71
N LEU A 31 -8.71 -5.74 2.62
CA LEU A 31 -9.55 -5.83 3.82
C LEU A 31 -11.01 -6.11 3.46
N LYS A 32 -11.57 -5.39 2.49
CA LYS A 32 -12.95 -5.55 2.01
C LYS A 32 -13.29 -6.95 1.51
N ASN A 33 -12.29 -7.74 1.10
CA ASN A 33 -12.45 -9.09 0.57
C ASN A 33 -12.00 -10.18 1.56
N LEU A 34 -11.54 -9.81 2.74
CA LEU A 34 -10.93 -10.74 3.69
C LEU A 34 -11.81 -11.95 4.01
N HIS A 35 -13.11 -11.72 4.23
CA HIS A 35 -14.07 -12.80 4.53
C HIS A 35 -14.32 -13.75 3.35
N ARG A 36 -14.01 -13.34 2.11
CA ARG A 36 -14.20 -14.17 0.92
C ARG A 36 -12.96 -14.99 0.59
N THR A 37 -11.81 -14.51 1.01
CA THR A 37 -10.52 -14.98 0.49
C THR A 37 -9.81 -15.91 1.44
N MET A 38 -10.12 -15.84 2.74
CA MET A 38 -9.46 -16.72 3.70
C MET A 38 -10.25 -16.87 5.01
N PRO A 39 -10.13 -18.04 5.64
CA PRO A 39 -10.58 -18.19 7.01
C PRO A 39 -9.63 -17.40 7.92
N ASP A 40 -10.15 -16.31 8.48
CA ASP A 40 -9.55 -15.64 9.64
C ASP A 40 -10.39 -15.97 10.88
N PRO A 41 -10.23 -17.21 11.44
CA PRO A 41 -11.16 -17.75 12.43
C PRO A 41 -11.27 -16.92 13.70
N PHE A 42 -10.30 -16.02 13.93
CA PHE A 42 -10.27 -15.14 15.10
C PHE A 42 -10.34 -13.65 14.75
N GLY A 43 -10.51 -13.30 13.48
CA GLY A 43 -10.48 -11.92 13.02
C GLY A 43 -9.16 -11.19 13.30
N GLN A 44 -8.06 -11.93 13.36
CA GLN A 44 -6.75 -11.35 13.75
C GLN A 44 -6.16 -10.48 12.65
N VAL A 45 -6.25 -10.93 11.39
CA VAL A 45 -5.76 -10.16 10.25
C VAL A 45 -6.59 -8.90 10.09
N GLU A 46 -7.92 -9.04 10.13
CA GLU A 46 -8.85 -7.91 10.09
C GLU A 46 -8.55 -6.87 11.17
N ARG A 47 -8.31 -7.31 12.41
CA ARG A 47 -7.97 -6.40 13.52
C ARG A 47 -6.66 -5.66 13.26
N VAL A 48 -5.64 -6.32 12.75
CA VAL A 48 -4.35 -5.68 12.44
C VAL A 48 -4.51 -4.66 11.32
N LEU A 49 -5.22 -4.99 10.25
CA LEU A 49 -5.48 -4.06 9.16
C LEU A 49 -6.29 -2.84 9.62
N ASN A 50 -7.34 -3.05 10.42
CA ASN A 50 -8.14 -1.97 11.00
C ASN A 50 -7.33 -1.10 11.97
N LEU A 51 -6.46 -1.70 12.79
CA LEU A 51 -5.57 -0.95 13.68
C LEU A 51 -4.58 -0.10 12.87
N SER A 52 -4.02 -0.64 11.79
CA SER A 52 -3.12 0.09 10.89
C SER A 52 -3.82 1.30 10.26
N ARG A 53 -5.06 1.13 9.80
CA ARG A 53 -5.91 2.24 9.31
C ARG A 53 -6.05 3.34 10.36
N PHE A 54 -6.43 2.97 11.57
CA PHE A 54 -6.65 3.92 12.65
C PHE A 54 -5.38 4.67 13.03
N ILE A 55 -4.24 3.97 13.16
CA ILE A 55 -2.95 4.59 13.49
C ILE A 55 -2.53 5.58 12.40
N ALA A 56 -2.62 5.19 11.13
CA ALA A 56 -2.24 6.08 10.04
C ALA A 56 -3.19 7.28 9.94
N GLN A 57 -4.51 7.09 10.07
CA GLN A 57 -5.49 8.19 10.08
C GLN A 57 -5.22 9.19 11.21
N LYS A 58 -4.94 8.67 12.42
CA LYS A 58 -4.57 9.53 13.54
C LYS A 58 -3.28 10.29 13.26
N SER A 59 -2.28 9.65 12.69
CA SER A 59 -1.00 10.30 12.34
C SER A 59 -1.17 11.37 11.27
N ILE A 60 -2.05 11.14 10.28
CA ILE A 60 -2.41 12.15 9.27
C ILE A 60 -3.05 13.37 9.96
N LEU A 61 -4.06 13.13 10.79
CA LEU A 61 -4.74 14.20 11.52
C LEU A 61 -3.77 14.98 12.43
N ASP A 62 -2.91 14.30 13.15
CA ASP A 62 -1.97 14.93 14.10
C ASP A 62 -0.90 15.77 13.38
N TYR A 63 -0.48 15.39 12.18
CA TYR A 63 0.62 16.06 11.46
C TYR A 63 0.14 17.07 10.41
N TYR A 64 -0.89 16.72 9.65
CA TYR A 64 -1.42 17.57 8.56
C TYR A 64 -2.63 18.42 8.99
N GLU A 65 -3.18 18.16 10.19
CA GLU A 65 -4.41 18.80 10.71
C GLU A 65 -5.64 18.56 9.80
N GLU A 66 -5.59 17.52 8.96
CA GLU A 66 -6.64 17.14 8.03
C GLU A 66 -7.25 15.79 8.40
N TYR A 67 -8.58 15.72 8.41
CA TYR A 67 -9.28 14.46 8.54
C TYR A 67 -9.41 13.78 7.17
N SER A 68 -9.04 12.52 7.10
CA SER A 68 -9.12 11.72 5.88
C SER A 68 -9.77 10.36 6.15
N TYR A 69 -10.39 9.81 5.14
CA TYR A 69 -11.19 8.59 5.22
C TYR A 69 -10.43 7.43 4.57
N PRO A 70 -10.24 6.29 5.26
CA PRO A 70 -9.59 5.14 4.64
C PRO A 70 -10.43 4.63 3.45
N GLU A 71 -9.82 4.58 2.28
CA GLU A 71 -10.47 4.21 1.01
C GLU A 71 -10.17 2.76 0.62
N ASN A 72 -8.92 2.33 0.82
CA ASN A 72 -8.53 0.95 0.57
C ASN A 72 -7.42 0.54 1.52
N THR A 73 -7.45 -0.71 1.97
CA THR A 73 -6.45 -1.28 2.88
C THR A 73 -6.06 -2.67 2.41
N GLU A 74 -4.78 -2.89 2.22
CA GLU A 74 -4.28 -4.16 1.69
C GLU A 74 -3.05 -4.65 2.45
N LEU A 75 -3.02 -5.94 2.75
CA LEU A 75 -1.79 -6.66 3.05
C LEU A 75 -1.12 -7.03 1.73
N VAL A 76 0.10 -6.54 1.51
CA VAL A 76 0.82 -6.69 0.24
C VAL A 76 2.03 -7.59 0.43
N LYS A 77 2.18 -8.56 -0.45
CA LYS A 77 3.35 -9.43 -0.57
C LYS A 77 4.17 -9.04 -1.80
N TRP A 78 5.45 -8.82 -1.59
CA TRP A 78 6.45 -8.62 -2.63
C TRP A 78 7.41 -9.78 -2.62
N ILE A 79 7.61 -10.41 -3.74
CA ILE A 79 8.58 -11.51 -3.88
C ILE A 79 9.91 -10.98 -4.45
N PRO A 80 11.03 -11.67 -4.29
CA PRO A 80 12.28 -11.33 -4.95
C PRO A 80 12.10 -11.11 -6.46
N GLY A 81 12.64 -9.99 -6.97
CA GLY A 81 12.46 -9.53 -8.34
C GLY A 81 11.34 -8.49 -8.50
N ASP A 82 10.46 -8.32 -7.52
CA ASP A 82 9.42 -7.29 -7.59
C ASP A 82 10.01 -5.89 -7.36
N SER A 83 9.55 -4.96 -8.16
CA SER A 83 9.82 -3.53 -8.03
C SER A 83 8.58 -2.74 -8.45
N MET A 84 8.56 -1.45 -8.19
CA MET A 84 7.51 -0.56 -8.69
C MET A 84 8.15 0.65 -9.34
N SER A 85 7.75 0.92 -10.59
CA SER A 85 8.15 2.13 -11.30
C SER A 85 7.59 3.38 -10.61
N ILE A 86 8.19 4.52 -10.92
CA ILE A 86 7.76 5.82 -10.41
C ILE A 86 6.32 6.10 -10.83
N HIS A 87 5.49 6.47 -9.87
CA HIS A 87 4.07 6.81 -10.06
C HIS A 87 3.57 7.75 -8.95
N SER A 88 2.41 8.33 -9.19
CA SER A 88 1.58 8.97 -8.17
C SER A 88 0.37 8.09 -7.88
N ASP A 89 -0.16 8.15 -6.67
CA ASP A 89 -1.33 7.35 -6.28
C ASP A 89 -2.66 7.98 -6.72
N ASN A 90 -2.67 9.26 -7.16
CA ASN A 90 -3.88 9.95 -7.56
C ASN A 90 -3.80 10.67 -8.92
N SER A 91 -2.66 10.62 -9.60
CA SER A 91 -2.42 11.35 -10.84
C SER A 91 -1.67 10.50 -11.87
N TRP A 92 -1.92 10.76 -13.16
CA TRP A 92 -1.12 10.18 -14.22
C TRP A 92 0.27 10.82 -14.27
N THR A 93 1.32 10.03 -14.30
CA THR A 93 2.73 10.46 -14.37
C THR A 93 3.45 9.73 -15.51
N GLU A 94 4.63 10.20 -15.87
CA GLU A 94 5.54 9.43 -16.72
C GLU A 94 5.76 8.06 -16.07
N GLY A 95 5.56 7.00 -16.82
CA GLY A 95 5.69 5.63 -16.32
C GLY A 95 4.40 4.97 -15.83
N ASN A 96 3.32 5.74 -15.55
CA ASN A 96 2.03 5.15 -15.22
C ASN A 96 0.86 5.65 -16.09
N GLY A 97 1.12 6.01 -17.33
CA GLY A 97 0.06 6.26 -18.31
C GLY A 97 -0.20 7.71 -18.69
N LEU A 98 0.62 8.67 -18.25
CA LEU A 98 0.47 10.09 -18.63
C LEU A 98 0.32 10.30 -20.15
N GLU A 99 1.14 9.62 -20.94
CA GLU A 99 1.15 9.75 -22.39
C GLU A 99 -0.10 9.14 -23.06
N THR A 100 -0.61 8.04 -22.49
CA THR A 100 -1.72 7.26 -23.07
C THR A 100 -3.09 7.64 -22.53
N GLN A 101 -3.14 8.31 -21.37
CA GLN A 101 -4.36 8.67 -20.64
C GLN A 101 -4.61 10.19 -20.64
N LYS A 102 -4.04 10.92 -21.60
CA LYS A 102 -4.19 12.37 -21.70
C LYS A 102 -5.66 12.78 -21.75
N GLY A 103 -6.09 13.60 -20.79
CA GLY A 103 -7.47 14.06 -20.68
C GLY A 103 -8.43 13.08 -20.01
N VAL A 104 -7.94 11.94 -19.52
CA VAL A 104 -8.71 10.98 -18.73
C VAL A 104 -8.36 11.17 -17.25
N ASP A 105 -9.37 11.26 -16.40
CA ASP A 105 -9.18 11.34 -14.97
C ASP A 105 -8.49 10.07 -14.42
N HIS A 106 -7.58 10.26 -13.48
CA HIS A 106 -7.01 9.11 -12.77
C HIS A 106 -8.11 8.40 -11.95
N PRO A 107 -8.18 7.06 -11.98
CA PRO A 107 -9.26 6.32 -11.33
C PRO A 107 -9.34 6.55 -9.80
N THR A 108 -8.22 6.92 -9.19
CA THR A 108 -8.11 7.20 -7.74
C THR A 108 -7.76 8.67 -7.47
N LYS A 109 -8.19 9.60 -8.33
CA LYS A 109 -7.91 11.04 -8.20
C LYS A 109 -8.38 11.66 -6.87
N TYR A 110 -9.26 10.98 -6.16
CA TYR A 110 -9.81 11.39 -4.87
C TYR A 110 -8.91 11.03 -3.67
N ARG A 111 -7.83 10.26 -3.88
CA ARG A 111 -6.86 9.93 -2.83
C ARG A 111 -6.08 11.17 -2.41
N THR A 112 -5.97 11.35 -1.10
CA THR A 112 -5.25 12.48 -0.50
C THR A 112 -3.94 12.04 0.16
N TYR A 113 -3.95 10.90 0.84
CA TYR A 113 -2.77 10.36 1.53
C TYR A 113 -2.61 8.88 1.28
N SER A 114 -1.34 8.46 1.28
CA SER A 114 -0.92 7.06 1.24
C SER A 114 -0.10 6.75 2.48
N ALA A 115 -0.32 5.57 3.04
CA ALA A 115 0.37 5.10 4.24
C ALA A 115 0.86 3.67 4.05
N ILE A 116 2.10 3.39 4.44
CA ILE A 116 2.71 2.07 4.30
C ILE A 116 3.30 1.65 5.63
N PHE A 117 2.79 0.56 6.20
CA PHE A 117 3.38 -0.13 7.34
C PHE A 117 4.28 -1.26 6.87
N TYR A 118 5.46 -1.38 7.44
CA TYR A 118 6.41 -2.43 7.12
C TYR A 118 6.37 -3.54 8.17
N ILE A 119 6.10 -4.77 7.70
CA ILE A 119 5.89 -5.94 8.56
C ILE A 119 7.20 -6.65 8.89
N ASN A 120 8.15 -6.62 7.95
CA ASN A 120 9.49 -7.20 8.08
C ASN A 120 10.55 -6.32 7.42
N ASP A 121 11.82 -6.59 7.74
CA ASP A 121 12.99 -5.90 7.19
C ASP A 121 14.19 -6.84 6.98
N ASP A 122 13.92 -8.16 6.93
CA ASP A 122 14.92 -9.22 6.74
C ASP A 122 15.23 -9.52 5.26
N TYR A 123 14.73 -8.68 4.34
CA TYR A 123 15.02 -8.69 2.91
C TYR A 123 16.05 -7.62 2.52
N GLU A 124 16.62 -7.73 1.32
CA GLU A 124 17.46 -6.69 0.70
C GLU A 124 16.66 -5.95 -0.37
N GLY A 125 17.04 -4.69 -0.64
CA GLY A 125 16.30 -3.84 -1.58
C GLY A 125 14.94 -3.39 -1.01
N GLY A 126 13.96 -3.16 -1.88
CA GLY A 126 12.59 -2.81 -1.49
C GLY A 126 12.47 -1.43 -0.83
N GLU A 127 13.48 -0.57 -0.96
CA GLU A 127 13.43 0.82 -0.51
C GLU A 127 12.33 1.56 -1.28
N ILE A 128 11.52 2.35 -0.56
CA ILE A 128 10.68 3.35 -1.19
C ILE A 128 11.51 4.60 -1.44
N TYR A 129 11.39 5.17 -2.64
CA TYR A 129 12.13 6.38 -3.00
C TYR A 129 11.21 7.43 -3.63
N PHE A 130 11.52 8.69 -3.34
CA PHE A 130 10.78 9.88 -3.77
C PHE A 130 11.73 10.77 -4.58
N PRO A 131 11.77 10.65 -5.92
CA PRO A 131 12.77 11.34 -6.74
C PRO A 131 12.69 12.87 -6.67
N ASN A 132 11.49 13.43 -6.53
CA ASN A 132 11.33 14.89 -6.41
C ASN A 132 11.96 15.48 -5.14
N TRP A 133 12.18 14.65 -4.12
CA TRP A 133 12.70 15.06 -2.81
C TRP A 133 14.10 14.53 -2.52
N ASP A 134 14.67 13.74 -3.44
CA ASP A 134 15.94 13.03 -3.24
C ASP A 134 15.96 12.21 -1.92
N ILE A 135 14.81 11.59 -1.62
CA ILE A 135 14.62 10.79 -0.40
C ILE A 135 14.52 9.32 -0.80
N GLU A 136 15.26 8.51 -0.05
CA GLU A 136 15.16 7.06 -0.07
C GLU A 136 15.04 6.54 1.35
N ILE A 137 14.04 5.71 1.60
CA ILE A 137 13.77 5.14 2.92
C ILE A 137 13.98 3.64 2.84
N LYS A 138 14.97 3.15 3.62
CA LYS A 138 15.09 1.73 3.88
C LYS A 138 14.10 1.35 4.98
N PRO A 139 13.13 0.48 4.67
CA PRO A 139 12.11 0.10 5.64
C PRO A 139 12.69 -0.61 6.86
N LYS A 140 12.03 -0.42 8.00
CA LYS A 140 12.27 -1.19 9.22
C LYS A 140 10.98 -1.78 9.72
N THR A 141 11.04 -2.98 10.26
CA THR A 141 9.88 -3.64 10.87
C THR A 141 9.20 -2.72 11.87
N GLY A 142 7.89 -2.53 11.71
CA GLY A 142 7.07 -1.66 12.56
C GLY A 142 7.11 -0.18 12.20
N SER A 143 7.87 0.24 11.18
CA SER A 143 7.83 1.62 10.71
C SER A 143 6.59 1.91 9.87
N LEU A 144 6.15 3.16 9.90
CA LEU A 144 5.07 3.73 9.11
C LEU A 144 5.62 4.90 8.29
N VAL A 145 5.37 4.87 6.99
CA VAL A 145 5.62 6.00 6.07
C VAL A 145 4.28 6.53 5.59
N ILE A 146 4.07 7.84 5.74
CA ILE A 146 2.87 8.56 5.26
C ILE A 146 3.31 9.69 4.35
N PHE A 147 2.60 9.87 3.25
CA PHE A 147 2.85 10.95 2.30
C PHE A 147 1.58 11.32 1.53
N PRO A 148 1.48 12.57 1.04
CA PRO A 148 0.40 12.96 0.12
C PRO A 148 0.42 12.12 -1.16
N SER A 149 -0.75 11.77 -1.66
CA SER A 149 -0.90 10.88 -2.83
C SER A 149 -0.65 11.56 -4.17
N ASN A 150 -0.33 12.86 -4.19
CA ASN A 150 -0.26 13.70 -5.37
C ASN A 150 1.08 13.59 -6.16
N GLU A 151 1.17 14.30 -7.27
CA GLU A 151 2.30 14.30 -8.18
C GLU A 151 3.61 14.89 -7.61
N GLU A 152 3.56 15.66 -6.52
CA GLU A 152 4.75 16.12 -5.84
C GLU A 152 5.47 14.98 -5.11
N TYR A 153 4.71 13.96 -4.69
CA TYR A 153 5.19 12.78 -3.97
C TYR A 153 5.19 11.54 -4.86
N ILE A 154 5.58 11.73 -6.14
CA ILE A 154 5.85 10.55 -6.99
C ILE A 154 6.88 9.67 -6.31
N HIS A 155 6.63 8.37 -6.35
CA HIS A 155 7.47 7.41 -5.66
C HIS A 155 7.55 6.09 -6.42
N GLY A 156 8.57 5.32 -6.09
CA GLY A 156 8.74 3.97 -6.59
C GLY A 156 9.27 3.05 -5.50
N VAL A 157 9.36 1.77 -5.81
CA VAL A 157 9.95 0.77 -4.92
C VAL A 157 11.07 0.07 -5.66
N LYS A 158 12.28 0.05 -5.08
CA LYS A 158 13.42 -0.68 -5.62
C LYS A 158 13.16 -2.19 -5.58
N GLU A 159 13.88 -2.91 -6.42
CA GLU A 159 13.77 -4.36 -6.50
C GLU A 159 13.98 -5.01 -5.14
N VAL A 160 13.02 -5.84 -4.74
CA VAL A 160 13.11 -6.69 -3.54
C VAL A 160 14.04 -7.87 -3.85
N LYS A 161 14.91 -8.20 -2.92
CA LYS A 161 15.90 -9.28 -3.07
C LYS A 161 15.83 -10.25 -1.90
N ASN A 162 16.29 -11.48 -2.17
CA ASN A 162 16.49 -12.59 -1.24
C ASN A 162 15.21 -13.16 -0.62
N LEU A 163 14.46 -12.37 0.15
CA LEU A 163 13.27 -12.81 0.89
C LEU A 163 12.03 -11.97 0.53
N ASN A 164 10.87 -12.46 0.88
CA ASN A 164 9.63 -11.72 0.67
C ASN A 164 9.56 -10.48 1.57
N ARG A 165 9.11 -9.36 1.01
CA ARG A 165 8.75 -8.15 1.73
C ARG A 165 7.24 -8.14 1.94
N TYR A 166 6.81 -7.90 3.17
CA TYR A 166 5.40 -7.73 3.53
C TYR A 166 5.14 -6.32 4.04
N SER A 167 4.07 -5.71 3.56
CA SER A 167 3.64 -4.38 3.97
C SER A 167 2.12 -4.28 4.03
N ILE A 168 1.60 -3.36 4.82
CA ILE A 168 0.19 -2.97 4.76
C ILE A 168 0.16 -1.60 4.08
N ALA A 169 -0.52 -1.53 2.95
CA ALA A 169 -0.80 -0.28 2.26
C ALA A 169 -2.21 0.19 2.61
N VAL A 170 -2.33 1.47 2.93
CA VAL A 170 -3.61 2.12 3.22
C VAL A 170 -3.67 3.42 2.43
N TRP A 171 -4.73 3.59 1.66
CA TRP A 171 -5.01 4.84 0.97
C TRP A 171 -6.17 5.56 1.62
N TYR A 172 -6.12 6.88 1.60
CA TYR A 172 -7.09 7.76 2.21
C TYR A 172 -7.67 8.71 1.19
N ALA A 173 -8.98 8.96 1.32
CA ALA A 173 -9.70 9.95 0.51
C ALA A 173 -10.07 11.17 1.36
N GLY A 174 -10.19 12.32 0.70
CA GLY A 174 -10.61 13.57 1.35
C GLY A 174 -12.11 13.65 1.63
N HIS A 175 -12.91 12.67 1.20
CA HIS A 175 -14.36 12.67 1.38
C HIS A 175 -14.88 11.29 1.75
N GLU A 176 -15.81 11.24 2.71
CA GLU A 176 -16.43 10.00 3.24
C GLU A 176 -17.13 9.13 2.19
N TYR A 177 -17.57 9.73 1.08
CA TYR A 177 -18.19 8.98 -0.04
C TYR A 177 -17.30 7.86 -0.58
N TYR A 178 -15.99 8.01 -0.47
CA TYR A 178 -15.00 7.03 -0.93
C TYR A 178 -14.47 6.11 0.17
N ALA A 179 -15.02 6.21 1.39
CA ALA A 179 -14.60 5.38 2.51
C ALA A 179 -14.93 3.89 2.28
N GLU A 180 -14.00 3.01 2.70
CA GLU A 180 -14.16 1.56 2.73
C GLU A 180 -15.04 1.10 3.90
#